data_132e51cf1702423da330f323d6cdeae4
#
_entry.id   132e51cf1702423da330f323d6cdeae4
#
_cell.length_a   1.000
_cell.length_b   1.000
_cell.length_c   1.000
_cell.angle_alpha   90.00
_cell.angle_beta   90.00
_cell.angle_gamma   90.00
#
_symmetry.space_group_name_H-M   'P 1'
#
loop_
_entity.id
_entity.type
_entity.pdbx_description
1 polymer ?
#
loop_
_entity_poly.entity_id
_entity_poly.type
_entity_poly.pdbx_seq_one_letter_code
_entity_poly.pdbx_strand_id
1 'polypeptide(L)'
;VATVVGRHPLVAYYVLTFAISWGGFLFVVGPRSLVSNNWQAEGTFMAAVLVMLAGPSIAGLLLTGVVDGRPGYRDLLVRLFKWRVDARWYAFAILPAPIIAAGVLFLLSIAPPLFTAADKAAVLLGGLGAGVTTILEEIGWTGFVVPRLIRRHTVPMTGVIVGTL
;
A
#
# COMPACT_ATOMS: atom_id res chain seq x y z
N VAL A 1 -17.63 -15.32 -15.69
CA VAL A 1 -16.55 -14.68 -14.92
C VAL A 1 -17.09 -13.52 -14.09
N ALA A 2 -17.85 -12.58 -14.68
CA ALA A 2 -18.41 -11.43 -13.96
C ALA A 2 -19.31 -11.83 -12.77
N THR A 3 -20.03 -12.93 -12.86
CA THR A 3 -20.91 -13.43 -11.78
C THR A 3 -20.14 -14.01 -10.59
N VAL A 4 -19.00 -14.67 -10.80
CA VAL A 4 -18.17 -15.23 -9.72
C VAL A 4 -17.43 -14.10 -9.00
N VAL A 5 -16.85 -13.16 -9.76
CA VAL A 5 -16.16 -11.98 -9.22
C VAL A 5 -17.13 -11.11 -8.40
N GLY A 6 -18.39 -10.94 -8.88
CA GLY A 6 -19.42 -10.19 -8.16
C GLY A 6 -19.87 -10.86 -6.84
N ARG A 7 -19.81 -12.19 -6.75
CA ARG A 7 -20.13 -12.93 -5.51
C ARG A 7 -19.03 -12.86 -4.45
N HIS A 8 -17.78 -12.85 -4.87
CA HIS A 8 -16.61 -12.87 -3.98
C HIS A 8 -15.60 -11.77 -4.34
N PRO A 9 -16.00 -10.48 -4.30
CA PRO A 9 -15.15 -9.39 -4.80
C PRO A 9 -13.84 -9.22 -4.03
N LEU A 10 -13.83 -9.52 -2.72
CA LEU A 10 -12.61 -9.45 -1.90
C LEU A 10 -11.62 -10.56 -2.27
N VAL A 11 -12.10 -11.80 -2.44
CA VAL A 11 -11.24 -12.91 -2.87
C VAL A 11 -10.64 -12.62 -4.24
N ALA A 12 -11.46 -12.13 -5.18
CA ALA A 12 -10.98 -11.73 -6.50
C ALA A 12 -9.94 -10.62 -6.43
N TYR A 13 -10.12 -9.66 -5.50
CA TYR A 13 -9.17 -8.58 -5.27
C TYR A 13 -7.81 -9.13 -4.81
N TYR A 14 -7.78 -9.97 -3.78
CA TYR A 14 -6.53 -10.53 -3.27
C TYR A 14 -5.81 -11.36 -4.32
N VAL A 15 -6.52 -12.27 -4.98
CA VAL A 15 -5.94 -13.10 -6.05
C VAL A 15 -5.33 -12.22 -7.15
N LEU A 16 -6.05 -11.20 -7.59
CA LEU A 16 -5.59 -10.31 -8.66
C LEU A 16 -4.42 -9.44 -8.19
N THR A 17 -4.48 -8.91 -6.97
CA THR A 17 -3.39 -8.13 -6.36
C THR A 17 -2.11 -8.95 -6.32
N PHE A 18 -2.15 -10.16 -5.74
CA PHE A 18 -0.97 -11.02 -5.67
C PHE A 18 -0.47 -11.41 -7.06
N ALA A 19 -1.35 -11.74 -8.00
CA ALA A 19 -0.95 -12.07 -9.37
C ALA A 19 -0.25 -10.91 -10.08
N ILE A 20 -0.75 -9.67 -9.92
CA ILE A 20 -0.14 -8.48 -10.53
C ILE A 20 1.16 -8.13 -9.81
N SER A 21 1.17 -8.07 -8.47
CA SER A 21 2.34 -7.67 -7.68
C SER A 21 3.50 -8.65 -7.87
N TRP A 22 3.26 -9.94 -7.62
CA TRP A 22 4.32 -10.95 -7.75
C TRP A 22 4.64 -11.29 -9.20
N GLY A 23 3.63 -11.34 -10.08
CA GLY A 23 3.85 -11.53 -11.51
C GLY A 23 4.66 -10.39 -12.13
N GLY A 24 4.34 -9.16 -11.75
CA GLY A 24 5.08 -7.96 -12.18
C GLY A 24 6.49 -7.92 -11.61
N PHE A 25 6.67 -8.24 -10.33
CA PHE A 25 7.98 -8.37 -9.69
C PHE A 25 8.86 -9.40 -10.44
N LEU A 26 8.35 -10.60 -10.66
CA LEU A 26 9.06 -11.67 -11.37
C LEU A 26 9.38 -11.28 -12.81
N PHE A 27 8.50 -10.53 -13.48
CA PHE A 27 8.74 -10.04 -14.83
C PHE A 27 9.88 -9.02 -14.87
N VAL A 28 9.94 -8.09 -13.91
CA VAL A 28 10.98 -7.04 -13.84
C VAL A 28 12.32 -7.62 -13.42
N VAL A 29 12.35 -8.42 -12.36
CA VAL A 29 13.60 -9.00 -11.83
C VAL A 29 14.11 -10.13 -12.71
N GLY A 30 13.19 -10.91 -13.27
CA GLY A 30 13.51 -12.11 -14.04
C GLY A 30 13.95 -13.30 -13.18
N PRO A 31 13.72 -14.53 -13.63
CA PRO A 31 13.99 -15.73 -12.83
C PRO A 31 15.48 -15.97 -12.57
N ARG A 32 16.38 -15.50 -13.45
CA ARG A 32 17.84 -15.66 -13.30
C ARG A 32 18.39 -14.77 -12.19
N SER A 33 17.90 -13.54 -12.08
CA SER A 33 18.35 -12.58 -11.06
C SER A 33 17.93 -12.99 -9.64
N LEU A 34 16.85 -13.72 -9.48
CA LEU A 34 16.43 -14.29 -8.20
C LEU A 34 17.46 -15.29 -7.65
N VAL A 35 18.08 -16.05 -8.54
CA VAL A 35 19.10 -17.07 -8.16
C VAL A 35 20.47 -16.41 -7.92
N SER A 36 20.83 -15.39 -8.70
CA SER A 36 22.14 -14.71 -8.60
C SER A 36 22.22 -13.66 -7.48
N ASN A 37 21.11 -13.30 -6.87
CA ASN A 37 20.98 -12.29 -5.81
C ASN A 37 21.51 -10.89 -6.17
N ASN A 38 21.69 -10.59 -7.47
CA ASN A 38 22.26 -9.34 -7.96
C ASN A 38 21.19 -8.28 -8.30
N TRP A 39 19.90 -8.63 -8.26
CA TRP A 39 18.80 -7.74 -8.65
C TRP A 39 18.75 -6.43 -7.83
N GLN A 40 19.28 -6.43 -6.60
CA GLN A 40 19.36 -5.23 -5.77
C GLN A 40 20.39 -4.22 -6.28
N ALA A 41 21.47 -4.70 -6.89
CA ALA A 41 22.57 -3.86 -7.40
C ALA A 41 22.29 -3.31 -8.82
N GLU A 42 21.43 -3.95 -9.61
CA GLU A 42 21.23 -3.64 -11.03
C GLU A 42 20.26 -2.47 -11.32
N GLY A 43 19.85 -1.69 -10.35
CA GLY A 43 18.89 -0.58 -10.55
C GLY A 43 17.45 -1.04 -10.83
N THR A 44 17.22 -2.34 -10.95
CA THR A 44 15.89 -2.92 -11.18
C THR A 44 15.05 -2.96 -9.91
N PHE A 45 15.68 -2.82 -8.74
CA PHE A 45 15.04 -2.86 -7.43
C PHE A 45 13.88 -1.88 -7.31
N MET A 46 14.11 -0.61 -7.62
CA MET A 46 13.07 0.42 -7.53
C MET A 46 11.91 0.15 -8.48
N ALA A 47 12.21 -0.27 -9.71
CA ALA A 47 11.18 -0.64 -10.69
C ALA A 47 10.35 -1.83 -10.20
N ALA A 48 10.99 -2.87 -9.65
CA ALA A 48 10.31 -4.03 -9.08
C ALA A 48 9.40 -3.64 -7.90
N VAL A 49 9.88 -2.78 -7.00
CA VAL A 49 9.09 -2.26 -5.86
C VAL A 49 7.89 -1.47 -6.35
N LEU A 50 8.06 -0.55 -7.31
CA LEU A 50 6.96 0.25 -7.85
C LEU A 50 5.89 -0.61 -8.51
N VAL A 51 6.28 -1.61 -9.30
CA VAL A 51 5.34 -2.55 -9.93
C VAL A 51 4.61 -3.38 -8.86
N MET A 52 5.31 -3.81 -7.82
CA MET A 52 4.72 -4.57 -6.72
C MET A 52 3.68 -3.72 -5.95
N LEU A 53 4.00 -2.47 -5.63
CA LEU A 53 3.11 -1.53 -4.95
C LEU A 53 1.90 -1.09 -5.82
N ALA A 54 2.05 -1.10 -7.15
CA ALA A 54 0.95 -0.77 -8.06
C ALA A 54 -0.13 -1.86 -8.13
N GLY A 55 0.20 -3.11 -7.77
CA GLY A 55 -0.71 -4.26 -7.85
C GLY A 55 -2.06 -4.03 -7.16
N PRO A 56 -2.10 -3.62 -5.88
CA PRO A 56 -3.35 -3.35 -5.17
C PRO A 56 -4.23 -2.30 -5.86
N SER A 57 -3.63 -1.20 -6.33
CA SER A 57 -4.38 -0.14 -7.02
C SER A 57 -4.91 -0.60 -8.37
N ILE A 58 -4.11 -1.30 -9.17
CA ILE A 58 -4.54 -1.84 -10.45
C ILE A 58 -5.71 -2.82 -10.23
N ALA A 59 -5.56 -3.76 -9.28
CA ALA A 59 -6.61 -4.71 -8.94
C ALA A 59 -7.88 -4.00 -8.45
N GLY A 60 -7.74 -3.00 -7.57
CA GLY A 60 -8.86 -2.21 -7.04
C GLY A 60 -9.61 -1.44 -8.13
N LEU A 61 -8.88 -0.79 -9.03
CA LEU A 61 -9.47 -0.05 -10.15
C LEU A 61 -10.18 -1.00 -11.13
N LEU A 62 -9.53 -2.09 -11.53
CA LEU A 62 -10.14 -3.08 -12.44
C LEU A 62 -11.43 -3.66 -11.85
N LEU A 63 -11.39 -4.07 -10.57
CA LEU A 63 -12.55 -4.66 -9.92
C LEU A 63 -13.64 -3.62 -9.60
N THR A 64 -13.30 -2.37 -9.34
CA THR A 64 -14.29 -1.29 -9.25
C THR A 64 -15.05 -1.18 -10.58
N GLY A 65 -14.34 -1.23 -11.72
CA GLY A 65 -14.98 -1.20 -13.03
C GLY A 65 -15.87 -2.41 -13.30
N VAL A 66 -15.41 -3.61 -12.94
CA VAL A 66 -16.13 -4.87 -13.20
C VAL A 66 -17.34 -5.04 -12.27
N VAL A 67 -17.22 -4.68 -10.99
CA VAL A 67 -18.23 -4.92 -9.95
C VAL A 67 -19.21 -3.76 -9.83
N ASP A 68 -18.71 -2.53 -9.76
CA ASP A 68 -19.52 -1.34 -9.47
C ASP A 68 -19.71 -0.45 -10.71
N GLY A 69 -18.93 -0.65 -11.77
CA GLY A 69 -19.01 0.13 -13.00
C GLY A 69 -18.71 1.61 -12.83
N ARG A 70 -19.30 2.46 -13.68
CA ARG A 70 -19.13 3.92 -13.63
C ARG A 70 -19.52 4.56 -12.29
N PRO A 71 -20.60 4.14 -11.60
CA PRO A 71 -20.93 4.67 -10.26
C PRO A 71 -19.81 4.40 -9.25
N GLY A 72 -19.16 3.23 -9.29
CA GLY A 72 -18.05 2.89 -8.42
C GLY A 72 -16.85 3.81 -8.59
N TYR A 73 -16.48 4.11 -9.83
CA TYR A 73 -15.39 5.07 -10.09
C TYR A 73 -15.73 6.48 -9.60
N ARG A 74 -16.96 6.94 -9.79
CA ARG A 74 -17.40 8.25 -9.29
C ARG A 74 -17.31 8.32 -7.77
N ASP A 75 -17.77 7.27 -7.07
CA ASP A 75 -17.71 7.19 -5.62
C ASP A 75 -16.25 7.16 -5.12
N LEU A 76 -15.37 6.38 -5.79
CA LEU A 76 -13.94 6.34 -5.49
C LEU A 76 -13.31 7.73 -5.64
N LEU A 77 -13.56 8.43 -6.74
CA LEU A 77 -13.03 9.78 -6.97
C LEU A 77 -13.53 10.78 -5.94
N VAL A 78 -14.84 10.77 -5.61
CA VAL A 78 -15.40 11.65 -4.58
C VAL A 78 -14.72 11.43 -3.23
N ARG A 79 -14.41 10.19 -2.88
CA ARG A 79 -13.71 9.85 -1.63
C ARG A 79 -12.23 10.27 -1.67
N LEU A 80 -11.53 10.04 -2.76
CA LEU A 80 -10.12 10.42 -2.93
C LEU A 80 -9.92 11.93 -2.86
N PHE A 81 -10.84 12.71 -3.42
CA PHE A 81 -10.76 14.18 -3.44
C PHE A 81 -11.51 14.84 -2.29
N LYS A 82 -11.96 14.07 -1.28
CA LYS A 82 -12.60 14.61 -0.09
C LYS A 82 -11.56 15.15 0.91
N TRP A 83 -11.01 16.30 0.61
CA TRP A 83 -10.00 16.94 1.46
C TRP A 83 -10.55 17.87 2.55
N ARG A 84 -11.82 18.30 2.44
CA ARG A 84 -12.48 19.14 3.46
C ARG A 84 -13.03 18.27 4.59
N VAL A 85 -12.15 17.96 5.54
CA VAL A 85 -12.46 17.22 6.77
C VAL A 85 -11.98 18.01 7.98
N ASP A 86 -12.50 17.68 9.16
CA ASP A 86 -12.09 18.30 10.42
C ASP A 86 -10.57 18.12 10.65
N ALA A 87 -9.90 19.17 11.14
CA ALA A 87 -8.45 19.21 11.37
C ALA A 87 -7.93 18.06 12.24
N ARG A 88 -8.74 17.55 13.16
CA ARG A 88 -8.39 16.38 13.99
C ARG A 88 -8.07 15.14 13.16
N TRP A 89 -8.73 14.95 12.03
CA TRP A 89 -8.47 13.80 11.15
C TRP A 89 -7.12 13.90 10.46
N TYR A 90 -6.70 15.11 10.11
CA TYR A 90 -5.34 15.35 9.61
C TYR A 90 -4.30 15.07 10.69
N ALA A 91 -4.55 15.48 11.94
CA ALA A 91 -3.67 15.17 13.06
C ALA A 91 -3.54 13.64 13.26
N PHE A 92 -4.65 12.90 13.26
CA PHE A 92 -4.64 11.44 13.33
C PHE A 92 -3.96 10.75 12.15
N ALA A 93 -4.00 11.32 10.97
CA ALA A 93 -3.35 10.76 9.79
C ALA A 93 -1.83 11.05 9.74
N ILE A 94 -1.40 12.22 10.20
CA ILE A 94 -0.02 12.69 10.02
C ILE A 94 0.85 12.42 11.24
N LEU A 95 0.34 12.58 12.46
CA LEU A 95 1.15 12.54 13.67
C LEU A 95 1.62 11.15 14.13
N PRO A 96 0.84 10.06 14.02
CA PRO A 96 1.24 8.76 14.57
C PRO A 96 2.56 8.24 13.99
N ALA A 97 2.75 8.30 12.68
CA ALA A 97 3.94 7.77 12.04
C ALA A 97 5.24 8.51 12.49
N PRO A 98 5.32 9.86 12.47
CA PRO A 98 6.46 10.58 13.00
C PRO A 98 6.69 10.36 14.50
N ILE A 99 5.62 10.28 15.30
CA ILE A 99 5.73 10.06 16.75
C ILE A 99 6.31 8.67 17.04
N ILE A 100 5.79 7.64 16.36
CA ILE A 100 6.31 6.28 16.51
C ILE A 100 7.77 6.20 16.04
N ALA A 101 8.07 6.79 14.87
CA ALA A 101 9.42 6.81 14.34
C ALA A 101 10.39 7.54 15.29
N ALA A 102 10.01 8.71 15.82
CA ALA A 102 10.80 9.45 16.80
C ALA A 102 11.00 8.64 18.10
N GLY A 103 9.97 7.97 18.59
CA GLY A 103 10.04 7.10 19.77
C GLY A 103 11.00 5.92 19.56
N VAL A 104 10.92 5.25 18.42
CA VAL A 104 11.83 4.15 18.07
C VAL A 104 13.27 4.65 17.95
N LEU A 105 13.51 5.75 17.25
CA LEU A 105 14.84 6.34 17.11
C LEU A 105 15.40 6.80 18.46
N PHE A 106 14.59 7.36 19.34
CA PHE A 106 14.97 7.72 20.70
C PHE A 106 15.40 6.48 21.50
N LEU A 107 14.61 5.41 21.49
CA LEU A 107 14.94 4.16 22.17
C LEU A 107 16.24 3.54 21.62
N LEU A 108 16.42 3.54 20.30
CA LEU A 108 17.66 3.06 19.67
C LEU A 108 18.88 3.94 19.99
N SER A 109 18.69 5.24 20.27
CA SER A 109 19.80 6.14 20.66
C SER A 109 20.31 5.88 22.08
N ILE A 110 19.50 5.30 22.96
CA ILE A 110 19.86 4.92 24.33
C ILE A 110 20.60 3.56 24.35
N ALA A 111 20.31 2.69 23.36
CA ALA A 111 21.05 1.44 23.16
C ALA A 111 22.45 1.76 22.60
N PRO A 112 23.47 0.89 22.83
CA PRO A 112 24.79 1.07 22.20
C PRO A 112 24.59 1.25 20.68
N PRO A 113 25.43 2.05 20.00
CA PRO A 113 25.14 2.59 18.65
C PRO A 113 25.09 1.47 17.60
N LEU A 114 23.93 0.84 17.51
CA LEU A 114 23.60 -0.17 16.50
C LEU A 114 23.22 0.52 15.18
N PHE A 115 22.92 1.82 15.23
CA PHE A 115 22.45 2.57 14.07
C PHE A 115 23.08 3.96 14.02
N THR A 116 24.02 4.16 13.11
CA THR A 116 24.56 5.48 12.74
C THR A 116 24.12 5.78 11.31
N ALA A 117 23.16 6.70 11.13
CA ALA A 117 22.88 7.24 9.80
C ALA A 117 23.99 8.20 9.41
N ALA A 118 24.83 7.83 8.46
CA ALA A 118 25.91 8.68 7.94
C ALA A 118 25.34 9.95 7.28
N ASP A 119 24.15 9.87 6.70
CA ASP A 119 23.44 10.99 6.08
C ASP A 119 21.97 11.01 6.50
N LYS A 120 21.63 11.86 7.47
CA LYS A 120 20.27 12.03 7.99
C LYS A 120 19.32 12.60 6.93
N ALA A 121 19.81 13.42 6.01
CA ALA A 121 19.00 14.00 4.94
C ALA A 121 18.61 12.93 3.93
N ALA A 122 19.51 12.03 3.56
CA ALA A 122 19.20 10.91 2.66
C ALA A 122 18.16 9.96 3.28
N VAL A 123 18.24 9.67 4.58
CA VAL A 123 17.27 8.84 5.30
C VAL A 123 15.90 9.52 5.31
N LEU A 124 15.85 10.84 5.57
CA LEU A 124 14.60 11.60 5.59
C LEU A 124 13.96 11.64 4.20
N LEU A 125 14.74 11.98 3.16
CA LEU A 125 14.26 12.03 1.78
C LEU A 125 13.83 10.65 1.29
N GLY A 126 14.57 9.59 1.62
CA GLY A 126 14.21 8.20 1.34
C GLY A 126 12.89 7.80 2.01
N GLY A 127 12.69 8.18 3.27
CA GLY A 127 11.44 7.95 4.00
C GLY A 127 10.26 8.69 3.39
N LEU A 128 10.44 9.95 2.99
CA LEU A 128 9.40 10.71 2.28
C LEU A 128 9.07 10.10 0.92
N GLY A 129 10.10 9.68 0.16
CA GLY A 129 9.92 8.98 -1.12
C GLY A 129 9.15 7.67 -0.95
N ALA A 130 9.50 6.87 0.06
CA ALA A 130 8.77 5.65 0.41
C ALA A 130 7.32 5.95 0.79
N GLY A 131 7.06 7.01 1.57
CA GLY A 131 5.70 7.45 1.91
C GLY A 131 4.86 7.81 0.68
N VAL A 132 5.45 8.44 -0.33
CA VAL A 132 4.74 8.75 -1.58
C VAL A 132 4.41 7.48 -2.36
N THR A 133 5.31 6.49 -2.38
CA THR A 133 5.07 5.23 -3.11
C THR A 133 3.97 4.39 -2.48
N THR A 134 3.73 4.49 -1.16
CA THR A 134 2.61 3.77 -0.51
C THR A 134 1.24 4.24 -0.98
N ILE A 135 1.11 5.47 -1.51
CA ILE A 135 -0.14 5.95 -2.14
C ILE A 135 -0.58 5.01 -3.27
N LEU A 136 0.40 4.40 -3.97
CA LEU A 136 0.11 3.46 -5.07
C LEU A 136 -0.66 2.21 -4.61
N GLU A 137 -0.51 1.78 -3.38
CA GLU A 137 -1.26 0.63 -2.84
C GLU A 137 -2.54 1.06 -2.12
N GLU A 138 -2.54 2.25 -1.51
CA GLU A 138 -3.67 2.75 -0.72
C GLU A 138 -4.95 2.93 -1.54
N ILE A 139 -4.85 3.28 -2.81
CA ILE A 139 -6.02 3.38 -3.71
C ILE A 139 -6.77 2.05 -3.77
N GLY A 140 -6.05 0.93 -3.77
CA GLY A 140 -6.65 -0.40 -3.74
C GLY A 140 -7.20 -0.77 -2.37
N TRP A 141 -6.40 -0.63 -1.31
CA TRP A 141 -6.78 -0.99 0.04
C TRP A 141 -7.93 -0.14 0.56
N THR A 142 -7.75 1.17 0.63
CA THR A 142 -8.73 2.10 1.17
C THR A 142 -9.85 2.42 0.17
N GLY A 143 -9.57 2.34 -1.12
CA GLY A 143 -10.55 2.58 -2.18
C GLY A 143 -11.52 1.43 -2.43
N PHE A 144 -11.03 0.18 -2.44
CA PHE A 144 -11.82 -1.00 -2.81
C PHE A 144 -12.14 -1.92 -1.63
N VAL A 145 -11.13 -2.29 -0.80
CA VAL A 145 -11.27 -3.31 0.25
C VAL A 145 -11.99 -2.76 1.46
N VAL A 146 -11.50 -1.66 2.03
CA VAL A 146 -12.02 -1.08 3.28
C VAL A 146 -13.52 -0.79 3.21
N PRO A 147 -14.09 -0.16 2.16
CA PRO A 147 -15.52 0.11 2.10
C PRO A 147 -16.38 -1.16 2.08
N ARG A 148 -15.85 -2.27 1.57
CA ARG A 148 -16.55 -3.56 1.53
C ARG A 148 -16.48 -4.28 2.87
N LEU A 149 -15.36 -4.19 3.57
CA LEU A 149 -15.21 -4.78 4.90
C LEU A 149 -16.06 -4.04 5.95
N ILE A 150 -16.11 -2.72 5.95
CA ILE A 150 -16.90 -1.92 6.91
C ILE A 150 -18.41 -2.24 6.79
N ARG A 151 -18.89 -2.66 5.63
CA ARG A 151 -20.29 -3.09 5.47
C ARG A 151 -20.62 -4.40 6.20
N ARG A 152 -19.60 -5.20 6.55
CA ARG A 152 -19.76 -6.55 7.15
C ARG A 152 -19.16 -6.65 8.54
N HIS A 153 -18.25 -5.77 8.89
CA HIS A 153 -17.46 -5.78 10.12
C HIS A 153 -17.45 -4.40 10.77
N THR A 154 -17.16 -4.36 12.07
CA THR A 154 -16.90 -3.11 12.78
C THR A 154 -15.60 -2.46 12.28
N VAL A 155 -15.44 -1.16 12.50
CA VAL A 155 -14.23 -0.41 12.10
C VAL A 155 -12.95 -1.03 12.70
N PRO A 156 -12.89 -1.37 14.02
CA PRO A 156 -11.71 -2.02 14.59
C PRO A 156 -11.40 -3.37 13.93
N MET A 157 -12.43 -4.18 13.71
CA MET A 157 -12.24 -5.49 13.06
C MET A 157 -11.76 -5.36 11.61
N THR A 158 -12.27 -4.36 10.89
CA THR A 158 -11.77 -4.04 9.54
C THR A 158 -10.30 -3.66 9.58
N GLY A 159 -9.88 -2.84 10.55
CA GLY A 159 -8.47 -2.46 10.74
C GLY A 159 -7.59 -3.67 11.02
N VAL A 160 -8.03 -4.60 11.87
CA VAL A 160 -7.29 -5.85 12.14
C VAL A 160 -7.17 -6.69 10.88
N ILE A 161 -8.27 -6.90 10.13
CA ILE A 161 -8.24 -7.70 8.90
C ILE A 161 -7.28 -7.10 7.86
N VAL A 162 -7.35 -5.78 7.63
CA VAL A 162 -6.47 -5.12 6.65
C VAL A 162 -5.01 -5.08 7.11
N GLY A 163 -4.78 -4.90 8.41
CA GLY A 163 -3.42 -4.82 8.97
C GLY A 163 -2.71 -6.17 9.14
N THR A 164 -3.43 -7.30 9.01
CA THR A 164 -2.85 -8.65 9.10
C THR A 164 -2.65 -9.33 7.75
N LEU A 165 -3.08 -8.69 6.68
CA LEU A 165 -2.94 -9.18 5.30
C LEU A 165 -1.80 -8.49 4.58
#